data_8acd027a7c89d9088c43b843651f59b1
#
_entry.id   8acd027a7c89d9088c43b843651f59b1
#
_cell.length_a   1.000
_cell.length_b   1.000
_cell.length_c   1.000
_cell.angle_alpha   90.00
_cell.angle_beta   90.00
_cell.angle_gamma   90.00
#
_symmetry.space_group_name_H-M   'P 1'
#
loop_
_entity.id
_entity.type
_entity.pdbx_description
1 polymer ?
#
loop_
_entity_poly.entity_id
_entity_poly.type
_entity_poly.pdbx_seq_one_letter_code
_entity_poly.pdbx_strand_id
1 'polypeptide(L)'
;MLKNFIDLNEFEKEFVLKYRNDKNINKFMKNKNITHEEHLNFIQNLKNDCTKRYFLVYKSDQAIGVIDFINITINSCEFGLYGIKKGVGNLLMEEIKNYAFNVLKIQNL
;
A
#
# COMPACT_ATOMS: atom_id res chain seq x y z
N MET A 1 -6.19 -9.76 -5.60
CA MET A 1 -7.25 -8.80 -5.21
C MET A 1 -6.67 -7.67 -4.37
N LEU A 2 -7.08 -6.46 -4.65
CA LEU A 2 -6.64 -5.28 -3.90
C LEU A 2 -7.71 -4.90 -2.89
N LYS A 3 -7.31 -4.63 -1.65
CA LYS A 3 -8.21 -4.07 -0.65
C LYS A 3 -7.69 -2.72 -0.19
N ASN A 4 -8.47 -1.67 -0.45
CA ASN A 4 -8.08 -0.31 -0.09
C ASN A 4 -7.94 -0.19 1.42
N PHE A 5 -6.92 0.53 1.89
CA PHE A 5 -6.69 0.72 3.33
C PHE A 5 -7.90 1.31 4.05
N ILE A 6 -8.67 2.16 3.37
CA ILE A 6 -9.86 2.76 3.99
C ILE A 6 -10.97 1.72 4.28
N ASP A 7 -10.88 0.53 3.68
CA ASP A 7 -11.84 -0.55 3.86
C ASP A 7 -11.34 -1.68 4.75
N LEU A 8 -10.13 -1.55 5.32
CA LEU A 8 -9.57 -2.59 6.19
C LEU A 8 -10.36 -2.71 7.49
N ASN A 9 -10.57 -3.96 7.93
CA ASN A 9 -11.13 -4.21 9.26
C ASN A 9 -10.04 -4.08 10.33
N GLU A 10 -10.42 -4.19 11.61
CA GLU A 10 -9.48 -3.98 12.72
C GLU A 10 -8.32 -4.99 12.68
N PHE A 11 -8.59 -6.25 12.37
CA PHE A 11 -7.55 -7.26 12.26
C PHE A 11 -6.55 -6.92 11.15
N GLU A 12 -7.04 -6.50 10.00
CA GLU A 12 -6.19 -6.14 8.87
C GLU A 12 -5.34 -4.90 9.16
N LYS A 13 -5.88 -3.92 9.86
CA LYS A 13 -5.13 -2.72 10.28
C LYS A 13 -3.95 -3.11 11.18
N GLU A 14 -4.20 -3.96 12.16
CA GLU A 14 -3.14 -4.44 13.05
C GLU A 14 -2.10 -5.26 12.29
N PHE A 15 -2.55 -6.11 11.40
CA PHE A 15 -1.70 -6.93 10.56
C PHE A 15 -0.75 -6.08 9.71
N VAL A 16 -1.28 -5.06 9.04
CA VAL A 16 -0.49 -4.15 8.21
C VAL A 16 0.52 -3.38 9.08
N LEU A 17 0.10 -2.90 10.23
CA LEU A 17 0.98 -2.16 11.14
C LEU A 17 2.17 -3.01 11.59
N LYS A 18 1.92 -4.27 11.92
CA LYS A 18 2.97 -5.21 12.33
C LYS A 18 4.07 -5.31 11.26
N TYR A 19 3.67 -5.50 10.00
CA TYR A 19 4.64 -5.62 8.92
C TYR A 19 5.29 -4.28 8.57
N ARG A 20 4.54 -3.18 8.64
CA ARG A 20 5.08 -1.85 8.41
C ARG A 20 6.21 -1.51 9.37
N ASN A 21 6.12 -2.01 10.61
CA ASN A 21 7.14 -1.80 11.64
C ASN A 21 8.21 -2.90 11.70
N ASP A 22 8.15 -3.89 10.81
CA ASP A 22 9.18 -4.93 10.72
C ASP A 22 10.47 -4.30 10.23
N LYS A 23 11.59 -4.61 10.90
CA LYS A 23 12.90 -4.04 10.59
C LYS A 23 13.37 -4.34 9.16
N ASN A 24 13.02 -5.51 8.65
CA ASN A 24 13.41 -5.91 7.30
C ASN A 24 12.64 -5.14 6.22
N ILE A 25 11.46 -4.63 6.57
CA ILE A 25 10.62 -3.87 5.66
C ILE A 25 10.93 -2.38 5.76
N ASN A 26 11.04 -1.85 6.98
CA ASN A 26 11.10 -0.40 7.17
C ASN A 26 12.51 0.20 7.19
N LYS A 27 13.55 -0.61 7.02
CA LYS A 27 14.95 -0.16 7.16
C LYS A 27 15.35 0.99 6.22
N PHE A 28 14.66 1.13 5.09
CA PHE A 28 14.90 2.21 4.13
C PHE A 28 13.83 3.30 4.18
N MET A 29 12.87 3.21 5.09
CA MET A 29 11.80 4.19 5.21
C MET A 29 12.24 5.36 6.09
N LYS A 30 11.71 6.54 5.79
CA LYS A 30 12.03 7.77 6.52
C LYS A 30 11.61 7.67 7.98
N ASN A 31 10.37 7.22 8.23
CA ASN A 31 9.86 6.95 9.57
C ASN A 31 9.87 5.44 9.78
N LYS A 32 10.82 4.96 10.58
CA LYS A 32 11.01 3.51 10.72
C LYS A 32 9.90 2.84 11.50
N ASN A 33 9.51 3.42 12.64
CA ASN A 33 8.42 2.86 13.44
C ASN A 33 7.31 3.87 13.59
N ILE A 34 6.08 3.41 13.41
CA ILE A 34 4.90 4.24 13.62
C ILE A 34 4.06 3.64 14.74
N THR A 35 3.41 4.49 15.52
CA THR A 35 2.54 4.04 16.61
C THR A 35 1.20 3.57 16.05
N HIS A 36 0.45 2.85 16.87
CA HIS A 36 -0.91 2.43 16.54
C HIS A 36 -1.79 3.64 16.20
N GLU A 37 -1.69 4.70 17.01
CA GLU A 37 -2.46 5.92 16.79
C GLU A 37 -2.09 6.61 15.49
N GLU A 38 -0.80 6.74 15.20
CA GLU A 38 -0.33 7.31 13.93
C GLU A 38 -0.86 6.52 12.73
N HIS A 39 -0.87 5.19 12.84
CA HIS A 39 -1.38 4.32 11.79
C HIS A 39 -2.87 4.53 11.56
N LEU A 40 -3.67 4.58 12.62
CA LEU A 40 -5.10 4.82 12.51
C LEU A 40 -5.41 6.19 11.92
N ASN A 41 -4.68 7.21 12.34
CA ASN A 41 -4.82 8.56 11.82
C ASN A 41 -4.45 8.64 10.34
N PHE A 42 -3.38 7.95 9.96
CA PHE A 42 -2.97 7.86 8.55
C PHE A 42 -4.09 7.27 7.69
N ILE A 43 -4.65 6.15 8.12
CA ILE A 43 -5.75 5.50 7.38
C ILE A 43 -6.98 6.41 7.30
N GLN A 44 -7.31 7.06 8.41
CA GLN A 44 -8.45 7.98 8.45
C GLN A 44 -8.27 9.14 7.47
N ASN A 45 -7.05 9.68 7.39
CA ASN A 45 -6.75 10.79 6.49
C ASN A 45 -6.80 10.39 5.01
N LEU A 46 -6.55 9.12 4.70
CA LEU A 46 -6.64 8.63 3.32
C LEU A 46 -8.05 8.79 2.74
N LYS A 47 -9.08 8.77 3.57
CA LYS A 47 -10.47 8.93 3.11
C LYS A 47 -10.71 10.27 2.43
N ASN A 48 -9.94 11.28 2.78
CA ASN A 48 -10.11 12.65 2.28
C ASN A 48 -8.96 13.10 1.39
N ASP A 49 -8.02 12.21 1.07
CA ASP A 49 -6.85 12.57 0.26
C ASP A 49 -6.91 11.85 -1.09
N CYS A 50 -7.34 12.55 -2.12
CA CYS A 50 -7.44 11.97 -3.45
C CYS A 50 -6.08 11.79 -4.16
N THR A 51 -4.99 12.27 -3.55
CA THR A 51 -3.64 12.13 -4.13
C THR A 51 -2.92 10.85 -3.68
N LYS A 52 -3.53 10.09 -2.78
CA LYS A 52 -2.91 8.89 -2.21
C LYS A 52 -3.88 7.72 -2.19
N ARG A 53 -3.38 6.54 -2.53
CA ARG A 53 -4.12 5.27 -2.40
C ARG A 53 -3.19 4.19 -1.93
N TYR A 54 -3.60 3.45 -0.91
CA TYR A 54 -2.83 2.35 -0.33
C TYR A 54 -3.69 1.09 -0.36
N PHE A 55 -3.08 -0.04 -0.74
CA PHE A 55 -3.80 -1.30 -0.86
C PHE A 55 -3.05 -2.43 -0.18
N LEU A 56 -3.80 -3.27 0.52
CA LEU A 56 -3.33 -4.59 0.94
C LEU A 56 -3.64 -5.56 -0.20
N VAL A 57 -2.62 -6.28 -0.66
CA VAL A 57 -2.74 -7.18 -1.81
C VAL A 57 -2.95 -8.61 -1.32
N TYR A 58 -4.03 -9.22 -1.80
CA TYR A 58 -4.36 -10.62 -1.51
C TYR A 58 -4.17 -11.47 -2.77
N LYS A 59 -3.65 -12.67 -2.57
CA LYS A 59 -3.60 -13.71 -3.60
C LYS A 59 -4.01 -15.02 -2.96
N SER A 60 -5.02 -15.69 -3.52
CA SER A 60 -5.55 -16.95 -2.98
C SER A 60 -5.87 -16.86 -1.49
N ASP A 61 -6.56 -15.77 -1.12
CA ASP A 61 -6.99 -15.47 0.25
C ASP A 61 -5.85 -15.21 1.25
N GLN A 62 -4.62 -15.01 0.75
CA GLN A 62 -3.49 -14.66 1.60
C GLN A 62 -3.01 -13.25 1.29
N ALA A 63 -2.78 -12.46 2.34
CA ALA A 63 -2.16 -11.15 2.19
C ALA A 63 -0.67 -11.35 1.85
N ILE A 64 -0.24 -10.82 0.70
CA ILE A 64 1.12 -11.02 0.22
C ILE A 64 1.97 -9.76 0.25
N GLY A 65 1.37 -8.60 0.37
CA GLY A 65 2.13 -7.36 0.38
C GLY A 65 1.25 -6.14 0.37
N VAL A 66 1.89 -4.99 0.30
CA VAL A 66 1.24 -3.68 0.24
C VAL A 66 1.78 -2.94 -0.98
N ILE A 67 0.90 -2.27 -1.70
CA ILE A 67 1.27 -1.32 -2.75
C ILE A 67 0.66 0.02 -2.45
N ASP A 68 1.29 1.08 -2.96
CA ASP A 68 0.75 2.42 -2.80
C ASP A 68 0.98 3.27 -4.03
N PHE A 69 0.13 4.30 -4.16
CA PHE A 69 0.25 5.34 -5.16
C PHE A 69 0.15 6.67 -4.42
N ILE A 70 1.15 7.53 -4.60
CA ILE A 70 1.17 8.84 -3.96
C ILE A 70 1.43 9.92 -5.01
N ASN A 71 1.16 11.16 -4.64
CA ASN A 71 1.31 12.31 -5.54
C ASN A 71 0.59 12.09 -6.87
N ILE A 72 -0.63 11.52 -6.79
CA ILE A 72 -1.42 11.21 -7.98
C ILE A 72 -1.88 12.50 -8.63
N THR A 73 -1.58 12.62 -9.93
CA THR A 73 -2.07 13.70 -10.76
C THR A 73 -2.81 13.10 -11.97
N ILE A 74 -3.32 13.94 -12.85
CA ILE A 74 -3.99 13.46 -14.06
C ILE A 74 -3.04 12.68 -14.98
N ASN A 75 -1.75 12.96 -14.93
CA ASN A 75 -0.76 12.37 -15.85
C ASN A 75 0.23 11.42 -15.20
N SER A 76 0.40 11.48 -13.90
CA SER A 76 1.49 10.76 -13.23
C SER A 76 1.16 10.41 -11.79
N CYS A 77 1.97 9.51 -11.23
CA CYS A 77 1.99 9.23 -9.80
C CYS A 77 3.33 8.60 -9.45
N GLU A 78 3.63 8.60 -8.17
CA GLU A 78 4.72 7.79 -7.62
C GLU A 78 4.11 6.53 -7.03
N PHE A 79 4.89 5.47 -6.95
CA PHE A 79 4.42 4.21 -6.36
C PHE A 79 5.45 3.63 -5.41
N GLY A 80 4.97 2.79 -4.50
CA GLY A 80 5.80 2.02 -3.59
C GLY A 80 5.22 0.64 -3.40
N LEU A 81 6.04 -0.26 -2.89
CA LEU A 81 5.59 -1.60 -2.55
C LEU A 81 6.46 -2.18 -1.45
N TYR A 82 5.90 -3.10 -0.66
CA TYR A 82 6.70 -4.00 0.15
C TYR A 82 6.02 -5.36 0.24
N GLY A 83 6.84 -6.42 0.20
CA GLY A 83 6.35 -7.78 0.29
C GLY A 83 6.23 -8.22 1.74
N ILE A 84 5.11 -8.87 2.07
CA ILE A 84 4.93 -9.55 3.35
C ILE A 84 5.50 -10.97 3.24
N LYS A 85 5.35 -11.57 2.07
CA LYS A 85 5.92 -12.88 1.76
C LYS A 85 7.12 -12.71 0.84
N LYS A 86 8.06 -13.67 0.90
CA LYS A 86 9.23 -13.65 0.02
C LYS A 86 8.82 -13.93 -1.42
N GLY A 87 9.53 -13.28 -2.35
CA GLY A 87 9.40 -13.58 -3.77
C GLY A 87 8.16 -13.02 -4.44
N VAL A 88 7.45 -12.09 -3.79
CA VAL A 88 6.21 -11.53 -4.35
C VAL A 88 6.40 -10.21 -5.10
N GLY A 89 7.64 -9.70 -5.19
CA GLY A 89 7.89 -8.40 -5.80
C GLY A 89 7.34 -8.26 -7.20
N ASN A 90 7.49 -9.28 -8.05
CA ASN A 90 6.95 -9.25 -9.41
C ASN A 90 5.43 -9.24 -9.44
N LEU A 91 4.78 -9.96 -8.54
CA LEU A 91 3.32 -9.97 -8.43
C LEU A 91 2.80 -8.61 -8.01
N LEU A 92 3.47 -7.98 -7.03
CA LEU A 92 3.10 -6.64 -6.57
C LEU A 92 3.30 -5.61 -7.69
N MET A 93 4.39 -5.72 -8.44
CA MET A 93 4.64 -4.81 -9.56
C MET A 93 3.60 -4.95 -10.67
N GLU A 94 3.14 -6.17 -10.95
CA GLU A 94 2.05 -6.38 -11.90
C GLU A 94 0.76 -5.69 -11.44
N GLU A 95 0.44 -5.78 -10.16
CA GLU A 95 -0.73 -5.10 -9.61
C GLU A 95 -0.61 -3.58 -9.73
N ILE A 96 0.59 -3.04 -9.49
CA ILE A 96 0.86 -1.61 -9.65
C ILE A 96 0.60 -1.19 -11.10
N LYS A 97 1.16 -1.91 -12.06
CA LYS A 97 1.00 -1.58 -13.48
C LYS A 97 -0.47 -1.65 -13.90
N ASN A 98 -1.16 -2.72 -13.51
CA ASN A 98 -2.56 -2.90 -13.88
C ASN A 98 -3.42 -1.76 -13.32
N TYR A 99 -3.23 -1.40 -12.06
CA TYR A 99 -4.00 -0.35 -11.44
C TYR A 99 -3.69 1.02 -12.07
N ALA A 100 -2.41 1.34 -12.23
CA ALA A 100 -1.99 2.64 -12.76
C ALA A 100 -2.52 2.86 -14.19
N PHE A 101 -2.38 1.86 -15.06
CA PHE A 101 -2.79 2.01 -16.47
C PHE A 101 -4.29 1.83 -16.68
N ASN A 102 -4.94 0.95 -15.93
CA ASN A 102 -6.35 0.62 -16.17
C ASN A 102 -7.32 1.44 -15.31
N VAL A 103 -6.95 1.81 -14.10
CA VAL A 103 -7.82 2.56 -13.18
C VAL A 103 -7.44 4.05 -13.16
N LEU A 104 -6.17 4.36 -12.92
CA LEU A 104 -5.71 5.74 -12.86
C LEU A 104 -5.50 6.36 -14.24
N LYS A 105 -5.42 5.54 -15.29
CA LYS A 105 -5.21 5.98 -16.67
C LYS A 105 -3.92 6.79 -16.85
N ILE A 106 -2.89 6.43 -16.09
CA ILE A 106 -1.59 7.09 -16.15
C ILE A 106 -0.79 6.50 -17.30
N GLN A 107 -0.14 7.36 -18.09
CA GLN A 107 0.64 6.93 -19.25
C GLN A 107 2.08 6.58 -18.90
N ASN A 108 2.62 7.22 -17.87
CA ASN A 108 4.01 7.01 -17.43
C ASN A 108 4.07 6.82 -15.92
N LEU A 109 4.75 5.78 -15.50
CA LEU A 109 5.04 5.55 -14.09
C LEU A 109 6.44 6.00 -13.75
#